data_c58d3832fa4cc888f04721daa0253520
#
_entry.id   c58d3832fa4cc888f04721daa0253520
#
_cell.length_a   1.000
_cell.length_b   1.000
_cell.length_c   1.000
_cell.angle_alpha   90.00
_cell.angle_beta   90.00
_cell.angle_gamma   90.00
#
_symmetry.space_group_name_H-M   'P 1'
#
loop_
_entity.id
_entity.type
_entity.pdbx_description
1 polymer ?
#
loop_
_entity_poly.entity_id
_entity_poly.type
_entity_poly.pdbx_seq_one_letter_code
_entity_poly.pdbx_strand_id
1 'polypeptide(L)'
;MTAQTWIDETKNLLLTDYVEEHDTLGTALNDSETTVNFTHDTAGIVAGSIIEIGTELMYVFSMNATTNNATVKRGFRGTTAAAHSAGDLVTVNPKFPAQLVLNAINDELADLSSPQNGLYQMKTVEFTFNQAQDGYDLTGVTDDVL
;
A
#
# COMPACT_ATOMS: atom_id res chain seq x y z
N MET A 1 5.41 3.55 15.20
CA MET A 1 5.87 2.77 14.04
C MET A 1 4.74 2.82 13.03
N THR A 2 5.00 3.12 11.75
CA THR A 2 3.96 3.25 10.73
C THR A 2 3.79 1.93 9.97
N ALA A 3 2.65 1.73 9.27
CA ALA A 3 2.45 0.56 8.42
C ALA A 3 3.55 0.44 7.35
N GLN A 4 4.02 1.58 6.81
CA GLN A 4 5.12 1.60 5.85
C GLN A 4 6.42 1.03 6.43
N THR A 5 6.75 1.36 7.69
CA THR A 5 7.95 0.80 8.37
C THR A 5 7.88 -0.72 8.46
N TRP A 6 6.72 -1.29 8.79
CA TRP A 6 6.52 -2.74 8.84
C TRP A 6 6.68 -3.40 7.46
N ILE A 7 6.13 -2.78 6.42
CA ILE A 7 6.27 -3.25 5.04
C ILE A 7 7.74 -3.27 4.64
N ASP A 8 8.47 -2.17 4.89
CA ASP A 8 9.88 -2.04 4.51
C ASP A 8 10.77 -3.05 5.24
N GLU A 9 10.58 -3.23 6.55
CA GLU A 9 11.31 -4.23 7.34
C GLU A 9 11.01 -5.65 6.85
N THR A 10 9.75 -5.97 6.58
CA THR A 10 9.36 -7.29 6.06
C THR A 10 9.95 -7.52 4.67
N LYS A 11 9.87 -6.54 3.76
CA LYS A 11 10.48 -6.64 2.43
C LYS A 11 12.00 -6.82 2.54
N ASN A 12 12.69 -6.10 3.41
CA ASN A 12 14.13 -6.26 3.62
C ASN A 12 14.51 -7.68 4.07
N LEU A 13 13.71 -8.30 4.93
CA LEU A 13 13.92 -9.69 5.33
C LEU A 13 13.67 -10.69 4.19
N LEU A 14 12.60 -10.47 3.41
CA LEU A 14 12.21 -11.36 2.31
C LEU A 14 13.11 -11.23 1.08
N LEU A 15 13.71 -10.06 0.86
CA LEU A 15 14.57 -9.75 -0.28
C LEU A 15 16.06 -9.97 -0.01
N THR A 16 16.42 -10.65 1.08
CA THR A 16 17.83 -11.00 1.36
C THR A 16 18.45 -11.66 0.13
N ASP A 17 19.55 -11.11 -0.37
CA ASP A 17 20.26 -11.52 -1.59
C ASP A 17 19.51 -11.30 -2.93
N TYR A 18 18.38 -10.60 -2.95
CA TYR A 18 17.68 -10.22 -4.18
C TYR A 18 17.70 -8.69 -4.36
N VAL A 19 18.16 -8.24 -5.52
CA VAL A 19 18.17 -6.82 -5.87
C VAL A 19 16.96 -6.55 -6.77
N GLU A 20 16.04 -5.72 -6.30
CA GLU A 20 14.94 -5.21 -7.14
C GLU A 20 15.45 -4.08 -8.04
N GLU A 21 14.91 -3.98 -9.24
CA GLU A 21 15.17 -2.86 -10.13
C GLU A 21 14.29 -1.67 -9.74
N HIS A 22 14.90 -0.52 -9.58
CA HIS A 22 14.24 0.71 -9.17
C HIS A 22 14.48 1.84 -10.14
N ASP A 23 13.48 2.70 -10.28
CA ASP A 23 13.57 4.00 -10.90
C ASP A 23 12.81 5.02 -10.05
N THR A 24 12.67 6.23 -10.52
CA THR A 24 11.89 7.28 -9.89
C THR A 24 10.90 7.89 -10.87
N LEU A 25 9.78 8.36 -10.33
CA LEU A 25 8.76 9.04 -11.10
C LEU A 25 9.29 10.41 -11.57
N GLY A 26 9.33 10.65 -12.87
CA GLY A 26 9.86 11.90 -13.45
C GLY A 26 8.92 13.10 -13.29
N THR A 27 7.61 12.84 -13.32
CA THR A 27 6.57 13.87 -13.12
C THR A 27 5.51 13.34 -12.16
N ALA A 28 4.85 14.24 -11.42
CA ALA A 28 3.73 13.86 -10.57
C ALA A 28 2.62 13.20 -11.39
N LEU A 29 1.97 12.20 -10.80
CA LEU A 29 0.92 11.40 -11.40
C LEU A 29 -0.34 11.55 -10.56
N ASN A 30 -1.46 11.93 -11.17
CA ASN A 30 -2.75 11.92 -10.46
C ASN A 30 -3.36 10.50 -10.43
N ASP A 31 -4.51 10.34 -9.80
CA ASP A 31 -5.20 9.06 -9.61
C ASP A 31 -5.86 8.48 -10.87
N SER A 32 -5.94 9.26 -11.95
CA SER A 32 -6.64 8.91 -13.20
C SER A 32 -5.73 8.87 -14.43
N GLU A 33 -4.54 9.45 -14.36
CA GLU A 33 -3.58 9.39 -15.47
C GLU A 33 -3.07 7.97 -15.70
N THR A 34 -2.98 7.63 -16.98
CA THR A 34 -2.51 6.32 -17.45
C THR A 34 -1.15 6.37 -18.14
N THR A 35 -0.53 7.56 -18.19
CA THR A 35 0.81 7.74 -18.72
C THR A 35 1.76 8.07 -17.58
N VAL A 36 2.72 7.20 -17.35
CA VAL A 36 3.76 7.34 -16.32
C VAL A 36 5.06 7.77 -16.98
N ASN A 37 5.66 8.85 -16.49
CA ASN A 37 6.97 9.33 -16.93
C ASN A 37 8.03 8.93 -15.89
N PHE A 38 9.14 8.34 -16.37
CA PHE A 38 10.25 7.92 -15.53
C PHE A 38 11.43 8.87 -15.67
N THR A 39 12.24 8.95 -14.62
CA THR A 39 13.40 9.88 -14.59
C THR A 39 14.57 9.36 -15.42
N HIS A 40 14.80 8.05 -15.43
CA HIS A 40 15.97 7.45 -16.07
C HIS A 40 15.59 6.58 -17.27
N ASP A 41 16.59 6.09 -17.96
CA ASP A 41 16.40 5.11 -19.04
C ASP A 41 15.99 3.76 -18.42
N THR A 42 14.79 3.36 -18.76
CA THR A 42 14.10 2.23 -18.17
C THR A 42 14.21 0.98 -19.05
N ALA A 43 15.42 0.56 -19.36
CA ALA A 43 15.65 -0.64 -20.20
C ALA A 43 14.95 -1.91 -19.64
N GLY A 44 14.71 -1.98 -18.33
CA GLY A 44 13.99 -3.06 -17.68
C GLY A 44 12.46 -2.96 -17.72
N ILE A 45 11.90 -1.80 -18.10
CA ILE A 45 10.44 -1.61 -18.20
C ILE A 45 10.00 -1.88 -19.63
N VAL A 46 9.29 -2.96 -19.83
CA VAL A 46 8.75 -3.37 -21.13
C VAL A 46 7.24 -3.62 -21.04
N ALA A 47 6.60 -3.76 -22.19
CA ALA A 47 5.20 -4.19 -22.21
C ALA A 47 5.05 -5.53 -21.49
N GLY A 48 4.14 -5.61 -20.54
CA GLY A 48 3.94 -6.78 -19.66
C GLY A 48 4.60 -6.65 -18.29
N SER A 49 5.49 -5.68 -18.07
CA SER A 49 6.05 -5.40 -16.75
C SER A 49 4.97 -4.95 -15.77
N ILE A 50 5.19 -5.22 -14.50
CA ILE A 50 4.41 -4.67 -13.38
C ILE A 50 5.30 -3.66 -12.66
N ILE A 51 4.79 -2.48 -12.41
CA ILE A 51 5.47 -1.47 -11.61
C ILE A 51 4.70 -1.20 -10.33
N GLU A 52 5.43 -0.92 -9.27
CA GLU A 52 4.89 -0.57 -7.95
C GLU A 52 5.33 0.84 -7.57
N ILE A 53 4.39 1.66 -7.13
CA ILE A 53 4.64 2.97 -6.53
C ILE A 53 3.85 3.03 -5.21
N GLY A 54 4.56 3.09 -4.09
CA GLY A 54 3.91 2.94 -2.78
C GLY A 54 3.23 1.59 -2.64
N THR A 55 1.91 1.58 -2.48
CA THR A 55 1.08 0.35 -2.42
C THR A 55 0.31 0.08 -3.70
N GLU A 56 0.43 0.93 -4.71
CA GLU A 56 -0.25 0.75 -5.99
C GLU A 56 0.58 -0.09 -6.95
N LEU A 57 -0.05 -1.08 -7.56
CA LEU A 57 0.47 -1.83 -8.69
C LEU A 57 -0.12 -1.32 -10.00
N MET A 58 0.71 -1.22 -11.01
CA MET A 58 0.32 -0.84 -12.36
C MET A 58 0.86 -1.84 -13.38
N TYR A 59 0.06 -2.17 -14.38
CA TYR A 59 0.46 -3.03 -15.48
C TYR A 59 0.87 -2.21 -16.69
N VAL A 60 2.05 -2.43 -17.23
CA VAL A 60 2.59 -1.69 -18.39
C VAL A 60 2.08 -2.30 -19.69
N PHE A 61 1.31 -1.55 -20.45
CA PHE A 61 0.86 -1.94 -21.79
C PHE A 61 1.91 -1.68 -22.86
N SER A 62 2.56 -0.52 -22.78
CA SER A 62 3.60 -0.11 -23.73
C SER A 62 4.59 0.82 -23.06
N MET A 63 5.82 0.79 -23.54
CA MET A 63 6.90 1.68 -23.13
C MET A 63 7.47 2.42 -24.33
N ASN A 64 7.64 3.72 -24.22
CA ASN A 64 8.36 4.55 -25.17
C ASN A 64 9.70 4.97 -24.57
N ALA A 65 10.76 4.25 -24.94
CA ALA A 65 12.11 4.49 -24.42
C ALA A 65 12.69 5.86 -24.83
N THR A 66 12.20 6.48 -25.92
CA THR A 66 12.69 7.80 -26.34
C THR A 66 12.21 8.92 -25.42
N THR A 67 11.01 8.78 -24.84
CA THR A 67 10.39 9.77 -23.96
C THR A 67 10.32 9.33 -22.51
N ASN A 68 10.81 8.14 -22.18
CA ASN A 68 10.71 7.49 -20.87
C ASN A 68 9.27 7.45 -20.33
N ASN A 69 8.29 7.23 -21.24
CA ASN A 69 6.88 7.18 -20.87
C ASN A 69 6.32 5.79 -21.08
N ALA A 70 5.61 5.28 -20.08
CA ALA A 70 4.82 4.06 -20.19
C ALA A 70 3.33 4.36 -20.19
N THR A 71 2.58 3.61 -20.99
CA THR A 71 1.11 3.55 -20.85
C THR A 71 0.76 2.38 -19.94
N VAL A 72 0.02 2.65 -18.88
CA VAL A 72 -0.25 1.67 -17.81
C VAL A 72 -1.74 1.48 -17.54
N LYS A 73 -2.08 0.33 -17.00
CA LYS A 73 -3.34 0.10 -16.31
C LYS A 73 -3.12 0.33 -14.81
N ARG A 74 -3.83 1.32 -14.27
CA ARG A 74 -3.82 1.66 -12.85
C ARG A 74 -4.59 0.62 -12.02
N GLY A 75 -4.30 0.58 -10.72
CA GLY A 75 -5.02 -0.27 -9.78
C GLY A 75 -4.95 -1.76 -10.13
N PHE A 76 -3.82 -2.23 -10.63
CA PHE A 76 -3.65 -3.62 -11.04
C PHE A 76 -3.70 -4.56 -9.84
N ARG A 77 -4.25 -5.79 -10.05
CA ARG A 77 -4.44 -6.81 -9.00
C ARG A 77 -5.24 -6.34 -7.79
N GLY A 78 -6.16 -5.39 -7.98
CA GLY A 78 -7.06 -4.94 -6.92
C GLY A 78 -6.47 -3.86 -6.01
N THR A 79 -5.30 -3.31 -6.34
CA THR A 79 -4.79 -2.12 -5.66
C THR A 79 -5.59 -0.87 -6.06
N THR A 80 -5.53 0.17 -5.25
CA THR A 80 -6.24 1.43 -5.51
C THR A 80 -5.32 2.41 -6.22
N ALA A 81 -5.80 3.03 -7.29
CA ALA A 81 -5.09 4.12 -7.96
C ALA A 81 -5.01 5.34 -7.03
N ALA A 82 -3.81 5.87 -6.85
CA ALA A 82 -3.52 6.99 -5.96
C ALA A 82 -2.70 8.06 -6.68
N ALA A 83 -2.67 9.27 -6.13
CA ALA A 83 -1.77 10.30 -6.60
C ALA A 83 -0.35 10.05 -6.09
N HIS A 84 0.64 10.24 -6.94
CA HIS A 84 2.06 10.07 -6.64
C HIS A 84 2.83 11.32 -6.98
N SER A 85 3.88 11.61 -6.21
CA SER A 85 4.72 12.80 -6.40
C SER A 85 5.89 12.51 -7.34
N ALA A 86 6.36 13.53 -8.05
CA ALA A 86 7.62 13.42 -8.76
C ALA A 86 8.76 13.04 -7.79
N GLY A 87 9.59 12.09 -8.17
CA GLY A 87 10.65 11.54 -7.34
C GLY A 87 10.25 10.32 -6.50
N ASP A 88 8.96 9.93 -6.47
CA ASP A 88 8.55 8.71 -5.80
C ASP A 88 9.24 7.49 -6.40
N LEU A 89 9.61 6.54 -5.54
CA LEU A 89 10.29 5.32 -5.94
C LEU A 89 9.36 4.43 -6.76
N VAL A 90 9.85 3.98 -7.90
CA VAL A 90 9.19 3.01 -8.77
C VAL A 90 9.96 1.69 -8.70
N THR A 91 9.33 0.64 -8.25
CA THR A 91 9.90 -0.72 -8.26
C THR A 91 9.40 -1.49 -9.47
N VAL A 92 10.31 -2.08 -10.22
CA VAL A 92 10.01 -2.83 -11.45
C VAL A 92 9.89 -4.31 -11.13
N ASN A 93 8.78 -4.93 -11.54
CA ASN A 93 8.50 -6.35 -11.32
C ASN A 93 8.74 -6.81 -9.86
N PRO A 94 8.09 -6.15 -8.88
CA PRO A 94 8.34 -6.45 -7.46
C PRO A 94 8.07 -7.91 -7.16
N LYS A 95 9.03 -8.57 -6.50
CA LYS A 95 8.91 -9.97 -6.09
C LYS A 95 7.89 -10.13 -4.96
N PHE A 96 7.90 -9.18 -4.04
CA PHE A 96 6.96 -9.07 -2.92
C PHE A 96 6.28 -7.70 -2.94
N PRO A 97 5.15 -7.55 -3.65
CA PRO A 97 4.41 -6.29 -3.68
C PRO A 97 4.03 -5.81 -2.28
N ALA A 98 4.17 -4.51 -2.03
CA ALA A 98 3.85 -3.88 -0.73
C ALA A 98 2.40 -4.16 -0.29
N GLN A 99 1.46 -4.15 -1.23
CA GLN A 99 0.06 -4.47 -0.94
C GLN A 99 -0.12 -5.92 -0.47
N LEU A 100 0.63 -6.87 -1.02
CA LEU A 100 0.57 -8.26 -0.58
C LEU A 100 1.11 -8.42 0.85
N VAL A 101 2.22 -7.74 1.14
CA VAL A 101 2.81 -7.71 2.48
C VAL A 101 1.86 -7.06 3.48
N LEU A 102 1.24 -5.94 3.10
CA LEU A 102 0.25 -5.25 3.94
C LEU A 102 -0.96 -6.13 4.24
N ASN A 103 -1.47 -6.84 3.24
CA ASN A 103 -2.59 -7.77 3.44
C ASN A 103 -2.22 -8.89 4.41
N ALA A 104 -1.03 -9.48 4.25
CA ALA A 104 -0.55 -10.52 5.16
C ALA A 104 -0.40 -10.02 6.60
N ILE A 105 0.11 -8.80 6.79
CA ILE A 105 0.20 -8.17 8.11
C ILE A 105 -1.20 -7.97 8.72
N ASN A 106 -2.15 -7.46 7.93
CA ASN A 106 -3.52 -7.24 8.41
C ASN A 106 -4.23 -8.54 8.76
N ASP A 107 -4.04 -9.58 7.96
CA ASP A 107 -4.61 -10.91 8.23
C ASP A 107 -4.05 -11.49 9.54
N GLU A 108 -2.75 -11.37 9.78
CA GLU A 108 -2.10 -11.80 11.01
C GLU A 108 -2.57 -10.99 12.22
N LEU A 109 -2.70 -9.67 12.09
CA LEU A 109 -3.24 -8.81 13.15
C LEU A 109 -4.70 -9.17 13.47
N ALA A 110 -5.51 -9.48 12.47
CA ALA A 110 -6.89 -9.91 12.65
C ALA A 110 -6.96 -11.26 13.40
N ASP A 111 -6.08 -12.21 13.06
CA ASP A 111 -5.99 -13.49 13.75
C ASP A 111 -5.54 -13.32 15.21
N LEU A 112 -4.50 -12.53 15.45
CA LEU A 112 -4.02 -12.20 16.79
C LEU A 112 -5.09 -11.51 17.65
N SER A 113 -5.92 -10.67 17.04
CA SER A 113 -7.00 -9.94 17.71
C SER A 113 -8.25 -10.81 17.93
N SER A 114 -8.27 -12.04 17.42
CA SER A 114 -9.42 -12.92 17.56
C SER A 114 -9.61 -13.32 19.04
N PRO A 115 -10.87 -13.50 19.49
CA PRO A 115 -11.16 -13.91 20.88
C PRO A 115 -10.49 -15.23 21.28
N GLN A 116 -10.15 -16.08 20.32
CA GLN A 116 -9.51 -17.38 20.54
C GLN A 116 -8.04 -17.24 20.93
N ASN A 117 -7.35 -16.24 20.41
CA ASN A 117 -5.93 -15.99 20.68
C ASN A 117 -5.71 -15.10 21.90
N GLY A 118 -6.75 -14.41 22.39
CA GLY A 118 -6.74 -13.65 23.63
C GLY A 118 -5.86 -12.39 23.63
N LEU A 119 -5.37 -11.97 22.48
CA LEU A 119 -4.55 -10.77 22.31
C LEU A 119 -5.40 -9.58 21.85
N TYR A 120 -6.53 -9.37 22.49
CA TYR A 120 -7.39 -8.21 22.23
C TYR A 120 -7.26 -7.19 23.36
N GLN A 121 -7.37 -5.93 23.01
CA GLN A 121 -7.40 -4.85 23.98
C GLN A 121 -8.86 -4.62 24.44
N MET A 122 -9.10 -4.72 25.75
CA MET A 122 -10.39 -4.29 26.30
C MET A 122 -10.37 -2.79 26.54
N LYS A 123 -11.30 -2.07 25.93
CA LYS A 123 -11.53 -0.66 26.19
C LYS A 123 -12.68 -0.52 27.20
N THR A 124 -12.42 0.12 28.32
CA THR A 124 -13.45 0.45 29.32
C THR A 124 -13.85 1.91 29.12
N VAL A 125 -15.12 2.16 28.91
CA VAL A 125 -15.69 3.50 28.80
C VAL A 125 -16.59 3.75 29.99
N GLU A 126 -16.32 4.81 30.74
CA GLU A 126 -17.15 5.25 31.85
C GLU A 126 -18.09 6.36 31.38
N PHE A 127 -19.35 6.26 31.74
CA PHE A 127 -20.33 7.30 31.49
C PHE A 127 -21.22 7.50 32.73
N THR A 128 -21.71 8.72 32.88
CA THR A 128 -22.61 9.05 33.99
C THR A 128 -24.00 8.51 33.71
N PHE A 129 -24.50 7.68 34.60
CA PHE A 129 -25.87 7.18 34.50
C PHE A 129 -26.89 8.31 34.62
N ASN A 130 -27.81 8.40 33.66
CA ASN A 130 -28.92 9.35 33.66
C ASN A 130 -30.22 8.57 33.64
N GLN A 131 -30.97 8.65 34.75
CA GLN A 131 -32.23 7.92 34.94
C GLN A 131 -33.35 8.31 33.93
N ALA A 132 -33.23 9.47 33.28
CA ALA A 132 -34.19 9.96 32.30
C ALA A 132 -33.86 9.53 30.85
N GLN A 133 -32.84 8.70 30.66
CA GLN A 133 -32.37 8.29 29.33
C GLN A 133 -32.60 6.79 29.14
N ASP A 134 -33.37 6.43 28.12
CA ASP A 134 -33.74 5.03 27.81
C ASP A 134 -32.59 4.21 27.16
N GLY A 135 -31.51 4.85 26.75
CA GLY A 135 -30.35 4.20 26.15
C GLY A 135 -29.15 5.13 26.00
N TYR A 136 -27.97 4.55 25.86
CA TYR A 136 -26.71 5.28 25.66
C TYR A 136 -26.17 4.99 24.26
N ASP A 137 -25.82 6.05 23.55
CA ASP A 137 -25.17 5.94 22.26
C ASP A 137 -23.66 5.66 22.45
N LEU A 138 -23.23 4.48 22.02
CA LEU A 138 -21.84 4.03 22.06
C LEU A 138 -21.09 4.27 20.74
N THR A 139 -21.72 4.92 19.75
CA THR A 139 -21.08 5.19 18.46
C THR A 139 -19.89 6.13 18.55
N GLY A 140 -19.78 6.91 19.63
CA GLY A 140 -18.60 7.75 19.92
C GLY A 140 -17.43 7.00 20.55
N VAL A 141 -17.60 5.71 20.86
CA VAL A 141 -16.50 4.82 21.25
C VAL A 141 -15.86 4.31 19.96
N THR A 142 -15.14 5.18 19.28
CA THR A 142 -14.37 4.79 18.11
C THR A 142 -13.29 3.81 18.54
N ASP A 143 -13.26 2.67 17.90
CA ASP A 143 -12.08 1.81 17.90
C ASP A 143 -10.97 2.57 17.19
N ASP A 144 -10.06 3.20 17.93
CA ASP A 144 -8.74 3.51 17.42
C ASP A 144 -7.99 2.19 17.30
N VAL A 145 -8.32 1.46 16.24
CA VAL A 145 -7.50 0.35 15.78
C VAL A 145 -6.29 0.99 15.11
N LEU A 146 -5.12 0.74 15.68
CA LEU A 146 -3.82 1.18 15.20
C LEU A 146 -3.57 0.76 13.76
#